data_0d1fa2e8596ea6fd368db4c49d2eff01
#
_entry.id   0d1fa2e8596ea6fd368db4c49d2eff01
#
_cell.length_a   1.000
_cell.length_b   1.000
_cell.length_c   1.000
_cell.angle_alpha   90.00
_cell.angle_beta   90.00
_cell.angle_gamma   90.00
#
_symmetry.space_group_name_H-M   'P 1'
#
loop_
_entity.id
_entity.type
_entity.pdbx_description
1 polymer ?
#
loop_
_entity_poly.entity_id
_entity_poly.type
_entity_poly.pdbx_seq_one_letter_code
_entity_poly.pdbx_strand_id
1 'polypeptide(L)'
;MANDPYTSADFSSVALLTIDVQRDVLDGGAIEIPGTSAVLPRLHGLVEAFRRAGQPIVHVVRLYEAGGHNADLCRRARIEGGAQLLCPGTLGAELAEELRPEGAPGLDAELLLTGGLQELGPGEAVLYKPRWNAFYGTRLDEHLRGVGVSSLVVAGCNFPNCPRATLLDASCRDFRLALATDAVSRLEDRDLAQMADIGVALLGVEEVSVALTAAPPAAG
;
A
#
# COMPACT_ATOMS: atom_id res chain seq x y z
N MET A 1 11.61 -18.45 14.41
CA MET A 1 10.40 -18.38 15.28
C MET A 1 9.52 -19.56 14.91
N ALA A 2 8.85 -20.19 15.90
CA ALA A 2 7.90 -21.28 15.62
C ALA A 2 6.81 -20.72 14.69
N ASN A 3 6.41 -21.54 13.70
CA ASN A 3 5.39 -21.15 12.72
C ASN A 3 4.04 -21.11 13.46
N ASP A 4 3.60 -19.92 13.90
CA ASP A 4 2.31 -19.75 14.55
C ASP A 4 1.20 -19.88 13.47
N PRO A 5 0.28 -20.83 13.59
CA PRO A 5 -0.71 -21.11 12.56
C PRO A 5 -1.72 -19.96 12.35
N TYR A 6 -1.81 -19.04 13.31
CA TYR A 6 -2.76 -17.92 13.24
C TYR A 6 -2.15 -16.63 12.67
N THR A 7 -0.86 -16.38 12.94
CA THR A 7 -0.21 -15.11 12.54
C THR A 7 0.81 -15.28 11.43
N SER A 8 1.32 -16.49 11.16
CA SER A 8 2.26 -16.71 10.07
C SER A 8 1.61 -16.42 8.72
N ALA A 9 2.20 -15.53 7.93
CA ALA A 9 1.70 -15.19 6.60
C ALA A 9 1.72 -16.42 5.68
N ASP A 10 0.61 -16.63 4.97
CA ASP A 10 0.47 -17.65 3.95
C ASP A 10 0.73 -17.03 2.58
N PHE A 11 1.89 -17.32 2.01
CA PHE A 11 2.33 -16.78 0.73
C PHE A 11 1.65 -17.44 -0.49
N SER A 12 0.84 -18.48 -0.30
CA SER A 12 -0.02 -19.02 -1.37
C SER A 12 -1.31 -18.22 -1.59
N SER A 13 -1.69 -17.39 -0.60
CA SER A 13 -2.90 -16.55 -0.59
C SER A 13 -2.62 -15.14 -0.08
N VAL A 14 -1.55 -14.53 -0.59
CA VAL A 14 -1.03 -13.23 -0.14
C VAL A 14 -1.31 -12.13 -1.18
N ALA A 15 -1.55 -10.91 -0.71
CA ALA A 15 -1.54 -9.72 -1.57
C ALA A 15 -0.53 -8.68 -1.06
N LEU A 16 0.01 -7.88 -1.98
CA LEU A 16 0.81 -6.70 -1.67
C LEU A 16 -0.09 -5.46 -1.61
N LEU A 17 0.03 -4.70 -0.53
CA LEU A 17 -0.50 -3.35 -0.44
C LEU A 17 0.65 -2.34 -0.46
N THR A 18 0.75 -1.54 -1.53
CA THR A 18 1.65 -0.37 -1.54
C THR A 18 0.85 0.86 -1.14
N ILE A 19 1.28 1.57 -0.10
CA ILE A 19 0.51 2.65 0.51
C ILE A 19 1.08 4.01 0.14
N ASP A 20 0.28 4.87 -0.51
CA ASP A 20 0.57 6.28 -0.82
C ASP A 20 1.92 6.54 -1.54
N VAL A 21 2.38 5.63 -2.40
CA VAL A 21 3.63 5.80 -3.14
C VAL A 21 3.35 6.56 -4.45
N GLN A 22 3.07 7.85 -4.29
CA GLN A 22 2.71 8.77 -5.37
C GLN A 22 3.80 9.83 -5.56
N ARG A 23 3.86 10.49 -6.72
CA ARG A 23 4.97 11.40 -7.09
C ARG A 23 5.10 12.60 -6.14
N ASP A 24 3.98 13.13 -5.64
CA ASP A 24 3.99 14.27 -4.70
C ASP A 24 4.63 13.94 -3.34
N VAL A 25 4.73 12.67 -2.95
CA VAL A 25 5.36 12.27 -1.67
C VAL A 25 6.85 11.97 -1.79
N LEU A 26 7.37 11.90 -3.02
CA LEU A 26 8.79 11.69 -3.31
C LEU A 26 9.59 12.99 -3.15
N ASP A 27 10.90 12.89 -3.19
CA ASP A 27 11.81 14.03 -3.07
C ASP A 27 11.47 15.11 -4.13
N GLY A 28 11.33 16.34 -3.70
CA GLY A 28 10.90 17.47 -4.51
C GLY A 28 9.42 17.55 -4.83
N GLY A 29 8.59 16.61 -4.34
CA GLY A 29 7.14 16.63 -4.50
C GLY A 29 6.44 17.62 -3.56
N ALA A 30 5.18 17.98 -3.87
CA ALA A 30 4.43 19.01 -3.13
C ALA A 30 4.17 18.66 -1.65
N ILE A 31 4.19 17.38 -1.31
CA ILE A 31 4.03 16.86 0.05
C ILE A 31 5.14 15.83 0.37
N GLU A 32 6.35 16.14 -0.05
CA GLU A 32 7.52 15.30 0.18
C GLU A 32 7.56 14.71 1.61
N ILE A 33 7.80 13.41 1.66
CA ILE A 33 7.96 12.66 2.91
C ILE A 33 9.37 12.06 2.93
N PRO A 34 10.25 12.57 3.82
CA PRO A 34 11.64 12.13 3.87
C PRO A 34 11.80 10.61 3.96
N GLY A 35 12.71 10.06 3.17
CA GLY A 35 13.02 8.65 3.12
C GLY A 35 12.13 7.82 2.18
N THR A 36 11.08 8.41 1.58
CA THR A 36 10.21 7.64 0.65
C THR A 36 10.92 7.33 -0.66
N SER A 37 11.66 8.29 -1.23
CA SER A 37 12.47 8.02 -2.42
C SER A 37 13.59 6.99 -2.16
N ALA A 38 14.14 6.98 -0.95
CA ALA A 38 15.22 6.05 -0.59
C ALA A 38 14.76 4.58 -0.56
N VAL A 39 13.49 4.32 -0.22
CA VAL A 39 12.94 2.94 -0.20
C VAL A 39 12.35 2.52 -1.56
N LEU A 40 12.24 3.42 -2.52
CA LEU A 40 11.61 3.16 -3.82
C LEU A 40 12.25 2.00 -4.61
N PRO A 41 13.60 1.83 -4.65
CA PRO A 41 14.19 0.66 -5.30
C PRO A 41 13.79 -0.68 -4.65
N ARG A 42 13.60 -0.71 -3.33
CA ARG A 42 13.10 -1.89 -2.62
C ARG A 42 11.63 -2.14 -2.91
N LEU A 43 10.80 -1.09 -2.93
CA LEU A 43 9.40 -1.16 -3.33
C LEU A 43 9.24 -1.70 -4.75
N HIS A 44 10.02 -1.21 -5.71
CA HIS A 44 10.03 -1.73 -7.08
C HIS A 44 10.37 -3.22 -7.10
N GLY A 45 11.45 -3.64 -6.42
CA GLY A 45 11.82 -5.06 -6.32
C GLY A 45 10.72 -5.94 -5.73
N LEU A 46 10.00 -5.44 -4.73
CA LEU A 46 8.88 -6.12 -4.09
C LEU A 46 7.69 -6.27 -5.06
N VAL A 47 7.29 -5.20 -5.75
CA VAL A 47 6.23 -5.22 -6.77
C VAL A 47 6.55 -6.24 -7.87
N GLU A 48 7.79 -6.23 -8.38
CA GLU A 48 8.25 -7.18 -9.38
C GLU A 48 8.23 -8.64 -8.89
N ALA A 49 8.52 -8.88 -7.60
CA ALA A 49 8.43 -10.21 -7.02
C ALA A 49 6.98 -10.72 -7.00
N PHE A 50 6.01 -9.86 -6.63
CA PHE A 50 4.58 -10.19 -6.64
C PHE A 50 4.05 -10.41 -8.07
N ARG A 51 4.44 -9.56 -9.03
CA ARG A 51 4.10 -9.74 -10.47
C ARG A 51 4.59 -11.09 -10.99
N ARG A 52 5.86 -11.44 -10.72
CA ARG A 52 6.42 -12.74 -11.13
C ARG A 52 5.73 -13.94 -10.48
N ALA A 53 5.28 -13.79 -9.24
CA ALA A 53 4.57 -14.84 -8.52
C ALA A 53 3.08 -14.93 -8.91
N GLY A 54 2.56 -13.98 -9.71
CA GLY A 54 1.14 -13.91 -10.06
C GLY A 54 0.23 -13.61 -8.87
N GLN A 55 0.77 -13.02 -7.80
CA GLN A 55 0.00 -12.68 -6.59
C GLN A 55 -0.59 -11.26 -6.70
N PRO A 56 -1.78 -11.03 -6.13
CA PRO A 56 -2.46 -9.73 -6.22
C PRO A 56 -1.66 -8.57 -5.67
N ILE A 57 -1.76 -7.40 -6.34
CA ILE A 57 -1.19 -6.13 -5.91
C ILE A 57 -2.28 -5.07 -5.86
N VAL A 58 -2.38 -4.34 -4.76
CA VAL A 58 -3.25 -3.17 -4.66
C VAL A 58 -2.41 -1.95 -4.31
N HIS A 59 -2.35 -1.00 -5.23
CA HIS A 59 -1.77 0.31 -5.00
C HIS A 59 -2.81 1.21 -4.35
N VAL A 60 -2.64 1.49 -3.07
CA VAL A 60 -3.55 2.34 -2.31
C VAL A 60 -3.08 3.78 -2.40
N VAL A 61 -3.92 4.65 -2.95
CA VAL A 61 -3.58 6.05 -3.23
C VAL A 61 -4.44 7.03 -2.45
N ARG A 62 -3.94 8.26 -2.35
CA ARG A 62 -4.65 9.41 -1.81
C ARG A 62 -4.90 10.43 -2.92
N LEU A 63 -6.10 10.99 -2.97
CA LEU A 63 -6.46 12.09 -3.84
C LEU A 63 -7.15 13.17 -3.00
N TYR A 64 -6.74 14.42 -3.14
CA TYR A 64 -7.38 15.55 -2.47
C TYR A 64 -8.07 16.45 -3.49
N GLU A 65 -9.39 16.56 -3.36
CA GLU A 65 -10.18 17.42 -4.23
C GLU A 65 -10.02 18.90 -3.87
N ALA A 66 -10.26 19.76 -4.84
CA ALA A 66 -10.25 21.20 -4.64
C ALA A 66 -11.21 21.59 -3.49
N GLY A 67 -10.75 22.47 -2.61
CA GLY A 67 -11.50 22.86 -1.40
C GLY A 67 -11.38 21.90 -0.23
N GLY A 68 -10.71 20.75 -0.38
CA GLY A 68 -10.26 19.90 0.72
C GLY A 68 -11.34 19.19 1.53
N HIS A 69 -12.59 19.11 1.05
CA HIS A 69 -13.69 18.49 1.81
C HIS A 69 -13.46 16.99 2.09
N ASN A 70 -12.74 16.29 1.23
CA ASN A 70 -12.33 14.90 1.40
C ASN A 70 -10.99 14.73 2.13
N ALA A 71 -10.31 15.83 2.47
CA ALA A 71 -9.01 15.79 3.12
C ALA A 71 -9.09 15.44 4.61
N ASP A 72 -8.02 14.85 5.13
CA ASP A 72 -7.82 14.67 6.57
C ASP A 72 -7.83 16.04 7.27
N LEU A 73 -8.38 16.09 8.49
CA LEU A 73 -8.50 17.35 9.23
C LEU A 73 -7.16 18.09 9.38
N CYS A 74 -6.08 17.36 9.61
CA CYS A 74 -4.75 17.93 9.77
C CYS A 74 -4.16 18.57 8.49
N ARG A 75 -4.74 18.28 7.31
CA ARG A 75 -4.32 18.81 6.00
C ARG A 75 -5.31 19.80 5.41
N ARG A 76 -6.54 19.82 5.92
CA ARG A 76 -7.65 20.57 5.35
C ARG A 76 -7.33 22.08 5.22
N ALA A 77 -6.90 22.72 6.29
CA ALA A 77 -6.57 24.14 6.26
C ALA A 77 -5.47 24.49 5.23
N ARG A 78 -4.49 23.60 5.03
CA ARG A 78 -3.45 23.80 4.01
C ARG A 78 -4.02 23.75 2.59
N ILE A 79 -4.95 22.82 2.33
CA ILE A 79 -5.59 22.65 1.02
C ILE A 79 -6.59 23.78 0.78
N GLU A 80 -7.42 24.15 1.76
CA GLU A 80 -8.30 25.32 1.70
C GLU A 80 -7.54 26.62 1.44
N GLY A 81 -6.30 26.71 1.94
CA GLY A 81 -5.35 27.80 1.68
C GLY A 81 -4.72 27.76 0.28
N GLY A 82 -5.12 26.84 -0.60
CA GLY A 82 -4.68 26.78 -2.00
C GLY A 82 -3.52 25.83 -2.30
N ALA A 83 -3.05 25.04 -1.31
CA ALA A 83 -1.99 24.06 -1.59
C ALA A 83 -2.48 22.95 -2.52
N GLN A 84 -1.73 22.71 -3.58
CA GLN A 84 -1.99 21.65 -4.56
C GLN A 84 -1.24 20.38 -4.12
N LEU A 85 -1.94 19.46 -3.47
CA LEU A 85 -1.39 18.22 -2.91
C LEU A 85 -2.15 17.03 -3.46
N LEU A 86 -1.50 16.11 -4.14
CA LEU A 86 -2.13 14.89 -4.67
C LEU A 86 -3.45 15.19 -5.39
N CYS A 87 -3.46 16.28 -6.19
CA CYS A 87 -4.67 16.74 -6.86
C CYS A 87 -5.09 15.78 -7.97
N PRO A 88 -6.36 15.39 -8.06
CA PRO A 88 -6.88 14.55 -9.11
C PRO A 88 -6.47 15.04 -10.51
N GLY A 89 -5.99 14.14 -11.38
CA GLY A 89 -5.59 14.43 -12.75
C GLY A 89 -4.25 15.15 -12.89
N THR A 90 -3.50 15.37 -11.81
CA THR A 90 -2.14 15.95 -11.88
C THR A 90 -1.07 14.88 -11.86
N LEU A 91 0.11 15.20 -12.40
CA LEU A 91 1.26 14.31 -12.38
C LEU A 91 1.70 13.96 -10.93
N GLY A 92 1.53 14.90 -9.99
CA GLY A 92 1.87 14.69 -8.57
C GLY A 92 1.02 13.61 -7.90
N ALA A 93 -0.23 13.44 -8.33
CA ALA A 93 -1.14 12.42 -7.82
C ALA A 93 -0.86 11.02 -8.39
N GLU A 94 -0.14 10.91 -9.52
CA GLU A 94 0.19 9.62 -10.14
C GLU A 94 1.07 8.76 -9.23
N LEU A 95 0.98 7.44 -9.41
CA LEU A 95 1.93 6.51 -8.80
C LEU A 95 3.37 6.86 -9.18
N ALA A 96 4.31 6.54 -8.32
CA ALA A 96 5.72 6.54 -8.68
C ALA A 96 5.93 5.68 -9.94
N GLU A 97 6.73 6.19 -10.88
CA GLU A 97 6.95 5.54 -12.18
C GLU A 97 7.44 4.11 -12.05
N GLU A 98 8.30 3.88 -11.06
CA GLU A 98 8.91 2.58 -10.76
C GLU A 98 7.90 1.51 -10.31
N LEU A 99 6.70 1.93 -9.86
CA LEU A 99 5.65 0.99 -9.44
C LEU A 99 4.62 0.71 -10.53
N ARG A 100 4.60 1.49 -11.60
CA ARG A 100 3.62 1.33 -12.66
C ARG A 100 3.98 0.16 -13.59
N PRO A 101 3.01 -0.67 -14.01
CA PRO A 101 3.23 -1.60 -15.12
C PRO A 101 3.56 -0.82 -16.40
N GLU A 102 4.38 -1.39 -17.25
CA GLU A 102 4.70 -0.80 -18.56
C GLU A 102 3.41 -0.60 -19.39
N GLY A 103 3.21 0.60 -19.93
CA GLY A 103 2.03 0.95 -20.70
C GLY A 103 0.73 1.14 -19.91
N ALA A 104 0.76 1.04 -18.58
CA ALA A 104 -0.43 1.28 -17.77
C ALA A 104 -0.96 2.71 -17.93
N PRO A 105 -2.30 2.90 -17.93
CA PRO A 105 -2.90 4.22 -17.99
C PRO A 105 -2.59 5.04 -16.74
N GLY A 106 -2.73 6.38 -16.83
CA GLY A 106 -2.76 7.25 -15.66
C GLY A 106 -3.94 6.96 -14.74
N LEU A 107 -3.94 7.53 -13.53
CA LEU A 107 -5.02 7.33 -12.57
C LEU A 107 -6.34 7.91 -13.08
N ASP A 108 -7.37 7.08 -13.12
CA ASP A 108 -8.75 7.50 -13.36
C ASP A 108 -9.33 8.06 -12.04
N ALA A 109 -9.15 9.37 -11.86
CA ALA A 109 -9.56 10.03 -10.64
C ALA A 109 -11.09 9.98 -10.41
N GLU A 110 -11.91 9.98 -11.46
CA GLU A 110 -13.37 9.91 -11.36
C GLU A 110 -13.79 8.54 -10.85
N LEU A 111 -13.29 7.47 -11.46
CA LEU A 111 -13.54 6.10 -10.99
C LEU A 111 -13.08 5.90 -9.54
N LEU A 112 -11.87 6.33 -9.22
CA LEU A 112 -11.28 6.15 -7.89
C LEU A 112 -12.04 6.91 -6.79
N LEU A 113 -12.39 8.17 -7.04
CA LEU A 113 -13.12 9.01 -6.07
C LEU A 113 -14.56 8.54 -5.81
N THR A 114 -15.17 7.82 -6.76
CA THR A 114 -16.47 7.16 -6.56
C THR A 114 -16.37 5.81 -5.84
N GLY A 115 -15.16 5.39 -5.44
CA GLY A 115 -14.92 4.14 -4.70
C GLY A 115 -14.70 2.91 -5.58
N GLY A 116 -14.51 3.11 -6.90
CA GLY A 116 -14.12 2.04 -7.83
C GLY A 116 -12.68 1.60 -7.63
N LEU A 117 -12.36 0.40 -8.16
CA LEU A 117 -10.99 -0.06 -8.34
C LEU A 117 -10.60 0.12 -9.81
N GLN A 118 -9.43 0.68 -10.06
CA GLN A 118 -8.86 0.80 -11.39
C GLN A 118 -7.89 -0.36 -11.61
N GLU A 119 -8.13 -1.20 -12.60
CA GLU A 119 -7.17 -2.23 -13.02
C GLU A 119 -6.00 -1.59 -13.78
N LEU A 120 -4.77 -1.98 -13.44
CA LEU A 120 -3.55 -1.59 -14.15
C LEU A 120 -2.99 -2.74 -14.99
N GLY A 121 -3.33 -3.97 -14.65
CA GLY A 121 -2.85 -5.19 -15.28
C GLY A 121 -3.42 -6.43 -14.58
N PRO A 122 -3.07 -7.63 -15.04
CA PRO A 122 -3.56 -8.87 -14.44
C PRO A 122 -3.22 -8.96 -12.95
N GLY A 123 -4.24 -8.99 -12.10
CA GLY A 123 -4.07 -9.07 -10.64
C GLY A 123 -3.53 -7.80 -9.98
N GLU A 124 -3.46 -6.68 -10.69
CA GLU A 124 -2.92 -5.43 -10.17
C GLU A 124 -3.94 -4.29 -10.32
N ALA A 125 -4.27 -3.64 -9.21
CA ALA A 125 -5.28 -2.59 -9.17
C ALA A 125 -4.87 -1.39 -8.32
N VAL A 126 -5.54 -0.26 -8.55
CA VAL A 126 -5.46 0.95 -7.72
C VAL A 126 -6.74 1.10 -6.93
N LEU A 127 -6.61 1.51 -5.67
CA LEU A 127 -7.70 1.85 -4.77
C LEU A 127 -7.46 3.23 -4.15
N TYR A 128 -8.44 4.13 -4.23
CA TYR A 128 -8.42 5.37 -3.45
C TYR A 128 -8.89 5.12 -2.01
N LYS A 129 -8.19 5.71 -1.03
CA LYS A 129 -8.63 5.72 0.37
C LYS A 129 -8.92 7.14 0.86
N PRO A 130 -10.05 7.38 1.54
CA PRO A 130 -10.41 8.71 2.03
C PRO A 130 -9.71 9.10 3.33
N ARG A 131 -9.15 8.14 4.07
CA ARG A 131 -8.46 8.36 5.37
C ARG A 131 -7.16 7.56 5.41
N TRP A 132 -6.45 7.57 6.53
CA TRP A 132 -5.14 6.96 6.68
C TRP A 132 -5.16 5.45 6.49
N ASN A 133 -6.18 4.80 7.02
CA ASN A 133 -6.40 3.37 6.90
C ASN A 133 -6.99 3.01 5.53
N ALA A 134 -6.42 2.02 4.86
CA ALA A 134 -6.83 1.59 3.54
C ALA A 134 -8.20 0.91 3.50
N PHE A 135 -8.66 0.35 4.62
CA PHE A 135 -9.98 -0.31 4.71
C PHE A 135 -11.12 0.66 5.03
N TYR A 136 -10.81 1.85 5.57
CA TYR A 136 -11.84 2.79 6.01
C TYR A 136 -12.60 3.41 4.84
N GLY A 137 -13.88 3.07 4.71
CA GLY A 137 -14.75 3.61 3.67
C GLY A 137 -14.35 3.18 2.25
N THR A 138 -13.72 2.00 2.11
CA THR A 138 -13.28 1.44 0.83
C THR A 138 -13.83 0.02 0.64
N ARG A 139 -13.68 -0.51 -0.56
CA ARG A 139 -14.04 -1.89 -0.91
C ARG A 139 -12.84 -2.85 -0.80
N LEU A 140 -11.76 -2.46 -0.12
CA LEU A 140 -10.53 -3.25 -0.06
C LEU A 140 -10.75 -4.66 0.51
N ASP A 141 -11.49 -4.79 1.61
CA ASP A 141 -11.78 -6.08 2.25
C ASP A 141 -12.58 -7.01 1.32
N GLU A 142 -13.65 -6.48 0.72
CA GLU A 142 -14.47 -7.20 -0.28
C GLU A 142 -13.61 -7.69 -1.45
N HIS A 143 -12.77 -6.81 -2.00
CA HIS A 143 -11.88 -7.13 -3.11
C HIS A 143 -10.90 -8.24 -2.75
N LEU A 144 -10.16 -8.09 -1.65
CA LEU A 144 -9.15 -9.06 -1.20
C LEU A 144 -9.78 -10.44 -0.91
N ARG A 145 -10.90 -10.47 -0.20
CA ARG A 145 -11.63 -11.72 0.06
C ARG A 145 -12.17 -12.35 -1.23
N GLY A 146 -12.66 -11.52 -2.16
CA GLY A 146 -13.18 -11.96 -3.44
C GLY A 146 -12.16 -12.68 -4.32
N VAL A 147 -10.86 -12.34 -4.16
CA VAL A 147 -9.75 -13.01 -4.85
C VAL A 147 -9.02 -14.04 -3.97
N GLY A 148 -9.59 -14.43 -2.82
CA GLY A 148 -9.09 -15.51 -1.97
C GLY A 148 -7.89 -15.13 -1.09
N VAL A 149 -7.61 -13.85 -0.89
CA VAL A 149 -6.48 -13.38 -0.07
C VAL A 149 -6.77 -13.56 1.42
N SER A 150 -5.85 -14.16 2.13
CA SER A 150 -5.86 -14.32 3.60
C SER A 150 -4.68 -13.66 4.30
N SER A 151 -3.65 -13.27 3.55
CA SER A 151 -2.43 -12.66 4.08
C SER A 151 -2.09 -11.37 3.32
N LEU A 152 -1.48 -10.40 4.00
CA LEU A 152 -1.09 -9.14 3.40
C LEU A 152 0.39 -8.84 3.68
N VAL A 153 1.11 -8.41 2.65
CA VAL A 153 2.38 -7.71 2.79
C VAL A 153 2.11 -6.22 2.61
N VAL A 154 2.49 -5.41 3.59
CA VAL A 154 2.29 -3.95 3.55
C VAL A 154 3.63 -3.25 3.37
N ALA A 155 3.67 -2.27 2.47
CA ALA A 155 4.84 -1.45 2.16
C ALA A 155 4.42 -0.02 1.82
N GLY A 156 5.37 0.90 1.65
CA GLY A 156 5.10 2.25 1.12
C GLY A 156 5.32 3.39 2.11
N CYS A 157 4.46 4.41 2.08
CA CYS A 157 4.68 5.70 2.73
C CYS A 157 3.52 6.06 3.67
N ASN A 158 3.80 6.61 4.82
CA ASN A 158 4.96 6.49 5.73
C ASN A 158 4.51 5.75 6.97
N PHE A 159 5.37 4.96 7.58
CA PHE A 159 4.97 3.98 8.60
C PHE A 159 4.15 4.57 9.75
N PRO A 160 4.51 5.69 10.38
CA PRO A 160 3.75 6.20 11.55
C PRO A 160 2.27 6.46 11.29
N ASN A 161 1.85 6.56 10.04
CA ASN A 161 0.50 6.96 9.64
C ASN A 161 -0.22 5.82 8.88
N CYS A 162 -0.21 5.87 7.55
CA CYS A 162 -1.10 5.05 6.71
C CYS A 162 -0.77 3.56 6.75
N PRO A 163 0.47 3.08 6.62
CA PRO A 163 0.80 1.66 6.75
C PRO A 163 0.43 1.11 8.13
N ARG A 164 0.79 1.84 9.22
CA ARG A 164 0.45 1.42 10.59
C ARG A 164 -1.06 1.34 10.81
N ALA A 165 -1.82 2.36 10.41
CA ALA A 165 -3.28 2.35 10.55
C ALA A 165 -3.92 1.21 9.75
N THR A 166 -3.38 0.90 8.57
CA THR A 166 -3.84 -0.20 7.73
C THR A 166 -3.54 -1.56 8.36
N LEU A 167 -2.33 -1.77 8.91
CA LEU A 167 -1.95 -3.01 9.59
C LEU A 167 -2.83 -3.30 10.81
N LEU A 168 -3.12 -2.28 11.63
CA LEU A 168 -3.98 -2.42 12.81
C LEU A 168 -5.41 -2.82 12.43
N ASP A 169 -6.01 -2.23 11.40
CA ASP A 169 -7.35 -2.60 10.94
C ASP A 169 -7.36 -3.96 10.21
N ALA A 170 -6.32 -4.28 9.45
CA ALA A 170 -6.15 -5.58 8.82
C ALA A 170 -6.08 -6.71 9.87
N SER A 171 -5.38 -6.48 10.99
CA SER A 171 -5.36 -7.40 12.13
C SER A 171 -6.75 -7.60 12.73
N CYS A 172 -7.53 -6.52 12.89
CA CYS A 172 -8.92 -6.61 13.37
C CYS A 172 -9.88 -7.32 12.38
N ARG A 173 -9.44 -7.55 11.14
CA ARG A 173 -10.16 -8.28 10.09
C ARG A 173 -9.65 -9.70 9.88
N ASP A 174 -8.81 -10.20 10.77
CA ASP A 174 -8.24 -11.55 10.70
C ASP A 174 -7.39 -11.82 9.44
N PHE A 175 -6.71 -10.79 8.90
CA PHE A 175 -5.63 -11.01 7.94
C PHE A 175 -4.34 -11.37 8.68
N ARG A 176 -3.60 -12.34 8.15
CA ARG A 176 -2.21 -12.59 8.54
C ARG A 176 -1.34 -11.52 7.90
N LEU A 177 -0.38 -10.98 8.62
CA LEU A 177 0.28 -9.74 8.24
C LEU A 177 1.78 -9.88 8.17
N ALA A 178 2.37 -9.28 7.15
CA ALA A 178 3.79 -9.00 7.06
C ALA A 178 4.02 -7.51 6.73
N LEU A 179 5.06 -6.93 7.30
CA LEU A 179 5.57 -5.61 6.97
C LEU A 179 6.88 -5.77 6.24
N ALA A 180 6.99 -5.20 5.02
CA ALA A 180 8.24 -5.14 4.28
C ALA A 180 9.12 -4.01 4.86
N THR A 181 10.00 -4.36 5.81
CA THR A 181 10.67 -3.39 6.69
C THR A 181 11.66 -2.47 5.97
N ASP A 182 12.24 -2.91 4.87
CA ASP A 182 13.16 -2.13 4.03
C ASP A 182 12.47 -1.49 2.80
N ALA A 183 11.13 -1.68 2.69
CA ALA A 183 10.29 -1.08 1.64
C ALA A 183 9.20 -0.15 2.22
N VAL A 184 9.37 0.34 3.44
CA VAL A 184 8.47 1.32 4.06
C VAL A 184 9.27 2.47 4.65
N SER A 185 8.86 3.71 4.37
CA SER A 185 9.57 4.89 4.88
C SER A 185 9.21 5.22 6.33
N ARG A 186 10.15 5.85 7.05
CA ARG A 186 10.01 6.35 8.42
C ARG A 186 9.64 5.27 9.44
N LEU A 187 10.15 4.08 9.28
CA LEU A 187 10.05 2.98 10.24
C LEU A 187 11.17 3.13 11.29
N GLU A 188 10.84 3.02 12.57
CA GLU A 188 11.78 3.11 13.69
C GLU A 188 11.76 1.80 14.51
N ASP A 189 12.83 1.52 15.28
CA ASP A 189 12.95 0.30 16.08
C ASP A 189 11.78 0.05 17.04
N ARG A 190 11.24 1.14 17.63
CA ARG A 190 10.05 1.05 18.51
C ARG A 190 8.81 0.57 17.76
N ASP A 191 8.70 0.90 16.48
CA ASP A 191 7.57 0.51 15.64
C ASP A 191 7.63 -0.99 15.30
N LEU A 192 8.84 -1.50 15.05
CA LEU A 192 9.08 -2.93 14.83
C LEU A 192 8.60 -3.77 16.01
N ALA A 193 8.99 -3.39 17.23
CA ALA A 193 8.56 -4.08 18.44
C ALA A 193 7.02 -4.11 18.58
N GLN A 194 6.36 -2.95 18.38
CA GLN A 194 4.89 -2.84 18.48
C GLN A 194 4.16 -3.69 17.41
N MET A 195 4.71 -3.82 16.21
CA MET A 195 4.12 -4.65 15.17
C MET A 195 4.32 -6.14 15.46
N ALA A 196 5.50 -6.53 15.93
CA ALA A 196 5.77 -7.89 16.33
C ALA A 196 4.85 -8.36 17.48
N ASP A 197 4.56 -7.48 18.44
CA ASP A 197 3.68 -7.78 19.59
C ASP A 197 2.24 -8.14 19.19
N ILE A 198 1.79 -7.66 18.04
CA ILE A 198 0.46 -8.01 17.48
C ILE A 198 0.52 -9.07 16.39
N GLY A 199 1.65 -9.78 16.24
CA GLY A 199 1.80 -10.90 15.32
C GLY A 199 2.09 -10.52 13.87
N VAL A 200 2.50 -9.26 13.57
CA VAL A 200 2.95 -8.87 12.24
C VAL A 200 4.35 -9.44 12.00
N ALA A 201 4.53 -10.22 10.93
CA ALA A 201 5.84 -10.68 10.50
C ALA A 201 6.67 -9.51 9.96
N LEU A 202 7.90 -9.36 10.46
CA LEU A 202 8.82 -8.31 10.03
C LEU A 202 9.80 -8.92 9.03
N LEU A 203 9.65 -8.61 7.74
CA LEU A 203 10.41 -9.22 6.66
C LEU A 203 11.06 -8.15 5.78
N GLY A 204 12.28 -8.42 5.32
CA GLY A 204 12.87 -7.67 4.22
C GLY A 204 12.31 -8.13 2.86
N VAL A 205 12.49 -7.32 1.82
CA VAL A 205 12.04 -7.64 0.45
C VAL A 205 12.62 -8.96 -0.05
N GLU A 206 13.87 -9.27 0.30
CA GLU A 206 14.53 -10.53 -0.06
C GLU A 206 13.80 -11.74 0.57
N GLU A 207 13.46 -11.66 1.85
CA GLU A 207 12.75 -12.73 2.59
C GLU A 207 11.35 -12.95 2.00
N VAL A 208 10.63 -11.85 1.67
CA VAL A 208 9.32 -11.93 1.00
C VAL A 208 9.46 -12.59 -0.37
N SER A 209 10.49 -12.22 -1.16
CA SER A 209 10.73 -12.79 -2.50
C SER A 209 11.02 -14.29 -2.44
N VAL A 210 11.80 -14.72 -1.46
CA VAL A 210 12.08 -16.16 -1.23
C VAL A 210 10.79 -16.90 -0.85
N ALA A 211 9.99 -16.33 0.06
CA ALA A 211 8.72 -16.93 0.49
C ALA A 211 7.71 -17.07 -0.66
N LEU A 212 7.60 -16.04 -1.53
CA LEU A 212 6.76 -16.09 -2.73
C LEU A 212 7.19 -17.19 -3.71
N THR A 213 8.51 -17.38 -3.87
CA THR A 213 9.04 -18.41 -4.79
C THR A 213 8.82 -19.83 -4.24
N ALA A 214 8.84 -19.99 -2.92
CA ALA A 214 8.66 -21.28 -2.24
C ALA A 214 7.17 -21.68 -2.10
N ALA A 215 6.24 -20.74 -2.23
CA ALA A 215 4.81 -20.99 -2.13
C ALA A 215 4.27 -21.77 -3.34
N PRO A 216 3.30 -22.66 -3.16
CA PRO A 216 2.59 -23.26 -4.30
C PRO A 216 1.86 -22.14 -5.08
N PRO A 217 1.66 -22.33 -6.40
CA PRO A 217 0.90 -21.36 -7.19
C PRO A 217 -0.49 -21.16 -6.61
N ALA A 218 -1.03 -19.94 -6.72
CA ALA A 218 -2.38 -19.64 -6.29
C ALA A 218 -3.38 -20.64 -6.91
N ALA A 219 -4.30 -21.16 -6.11
CA ALA A 219 -5.36 -22.01 -6.62
C ALA A 219 -6.23 -21.17 -7.55
N GLY A 220 -6.23 -21.52 -8.87
CA GLY A 220 -7.02 -20.86 -9.90
C GLY A 220 -8.53 -21.07 -9.73
#